data_d712e1b06af7e6854e6cf1db7b9d9f25
#
_entry.id   d712e1b06af7e6854e6cf1db7b9d9f25
#
_cell.length_a   1.000
_cell.length_b   1.000
_cell.length_c   1.000
_cell.angle_alpha   90.00
_cell.angle_beta   90.00
_cell.angle_gamma   90.00
#
_symmetry.space_group_name_H-M   'P 1'
#
loop_
_entity.id
_entity.type
_entity.pdbx_description
1 polymer ?
#
loop_
_entity_poly.entity_id
_entity_poly.type
_entity_poly.pdbx_seq_one_letter_code
_entity_poly.pdbx_strand_id
1 'polypeptide(L)'
;MKLNFIITKLQASIEGKQEEFFKSYSSLTDDTKAWCIVDLVNSSNYRLLKGPKLGYVRGETFFTLIKNVISANNQVRLIKEIGDAVLLASDSLRPLLECVILINQISRNLKLTQPEEIYPFEVRCGFSYGIAKKLIRHNEDFLGSSIDQLARIMSVRSTTSNICVQEEAYSHFEEILKEYNSFMTISEPKKLLPKDTKNLIQDITYREIIIDWENLLKFNDHFVDWRK
;
A
#
# COMPACT_ATOMS: atom_id res chain seq x y z
N MET A 1 29.94 -21.85 -29.18
CA MET A 1 28.86 -22.77 -29.62
C MET A 1 27.90 -23.22 -28.49
N LYS A 2 28.40 -23.57 -27.29
CA LYS A 2 27.52 -24.05 -26.19
C LYS A 2 26.53 -23.00 -25.64
N LEU A 3 26.93 -21.73 -25.50
CA LEU A 3 26.05 -20.69 -24.89
C LEU A 3 24.85 -20.34 -25.76
N ASN A 4 25.04 -20.15 -27.06
CA ASN A 4 23.95 -19.85 -27.99
C ASN A 4 22.91 -21.00 -28.06
N PHE A 5 23.39 -22.24 -28.02
CA PHE A 5 22.50 -23.41 -27.98
C PHE A 5 21.66 -23.46 -26.69
N ILE A 6 22.24 -23.11 -25.55
CA ILE A 6 21.51 -23.03 -24.26
C ILE A 6 20.46 -21.91 -24.33
N ILE A 7 20.82 -20.73 -24.83
CA ILE A 7 19.91 -19.60 -24.98
C ILE A 7 18.72 -19.98 -25.86
N THR A 8 18.97 -20.54 -27.04
CA THR A 8 17.91 -20.97 -27.98
C THR A 8 16.96 -21.99 -27.35
N LYS A 9 17.51 -22.99 -26.63
CA LYS A 9 16.70 -23.99 -25.92
C LYS A 9 15.82 -23.37 -24.82
N LEU A 10 16.35 -22.43 -24.05
CA LEU A 10 15.61 -21.74 -23.01
C LEU A 10 14.51 -20.85 -23.61
N GLN A 11 14.81 -20.11 -24.69
CA GLN A 11 13.83 -19.32 -25.41
C GLN A 11 12.67 -20.18 -25.92
N ALA A 12 12.97 -21.26 -26.63
CA ALA A 12 11.93 -22.17 -27.14
C ALA A 12 11.08 -22.79 -26.01
N SER A 13 11.71 -23.11 -24.87
CA SER A 13 11.00 -23.64 -23.70
C SER A 13 10.06 -22.59 -23.08
N ILE A 14 10.45 -21.32 -23.06
CA ILE A 14 9.62 -20.22 -22.54
C ILE A 14 8.47 -19.92 -23.51
N GLU A 15 8.75 -19.83 -24.80
CA GLU A 15 7.76 -19.60 -25.85
C GLU A 15 6.68 -20.67 -25.88
N GLY A 16 7.06 -21.95 -25.75
CA GLY A 16 6.14 -23.06 -25.69
C GLY A 16 5.18 -23.05 -24.49
N LYS A 17 5.53 -22.31 -23.42
CA LYS A 17 4.67 -22.17 -22.23
C LYS A 17 3.73 -20.98 -22.27
N GLN A 18 3.89 -20.06 -23.22
CA GLN A 18 3.07 -18.84 -23.24
C GLN A 18 1.58 -19.13 -23.41
N GLU A 19 1.24 -20.12 -24.26
CA GLU A 19 -0.16 -20.53 -24.46
C GLU A 19 -0.79 -21.12 -23.19
N GLU A 20 -0.02 -21.88 -22.44
CA GLU A 20 -0.42 -22.42 -21.14
C GLU A 20 -0.63 -21.28 -20.12
N PHE A 21 0.25 -20.28 -20.12
CA PHE A 21 0.10 -19.10 -19.26
C PHE A 21 -1.13 -18.28 -19.61
N PHE A 22 -1.46 -18.10 -20.90
CA PHE A 22 -2.69 -17.43 -21.31
C PHE A 22 -3.94 -18.18 -20.86
N LYS A 23 -3.98 -19.50 -21.04
CA LYS A 23 -5.07 -20.35 -20.56
C LYS A 23 -5.21 -20.27 -19.04
N SER A 24 -4.09 -20.34 -18.33
CA SER A 24 -4.06 -20.24 -16.88
C SER A 24 -4.58 -18.88 -16.41
N TYR A 25 -4.16 -17.77 -17.05
CA TYR A 25 -4.66 -16.44 -16.72
C TYR A 25 -6.19 -16.33 -16.92
N SER A 26 -6.72 -16.89 -18.00
CA SER A 26 -8.15 -16.86 -18.29
C SER A 26 -9.00 -17.65 -17.29
N SER A 27 -8.39 -18.60 -16.58
CA SER A 27 -9.06 -19.40 -15.52
C SER A 27 -9.00 -18.77 -14.14
N LEU A 28 -8.26 -17.66 -13.96
CA LEU A 28 -8.17 -16.97 -12.68
C LEU A 28 -9.49 -16.27 -12.34
N THR A 29 -9.86 -16.34 -11.08
CA THR A 29 -11.06 -15.65 -10.57
C THR A 29 -10.80 -14.16 -10.38
N ASP A 30 -11.79 -13.35 -10.74
CA ASP A 30 -11.83 -11.94 -10.44
C ASP A 30 -12.31 -11.74 -8.99
N ASP A 31 -11.66 -10.85 -8.29
CA ASP A 31 -12.05 -10.44 -6.94
C ASP A 31 -12.04 -8.90 -6.87
N THR A 32 -13.18 -8.32 -6.48
CA THR A 32 -13.32 -6.86 -6.33
C THR A 32 -13.09 -6.51 -4.87
N LYS A 33 -12.06 -5.74 -4.62
CA LYS A 33 -11.63 -5.38 -3.27
C LYS A 33 -11.24 -3.92 -3.17
N ALA A 34 -11.23 -3.45 -1.94
CA ALA A 34 -10.44 -2.31 -1.53
C ALA A 34 -8.99 -2.73 -1.31
N TRP A 35 -8.06 -1.99 -1.88
CA TRP A 35 -6.62 -2.23 -1.81
C TRP A 35 -5.95 -1.08 -1.09
N CYS A 36 -4.96 -1.39 -0.28
CA CYS A 36 -4.13 -0.39 0.36
C CYS A 36 -2.66 -0.81 0.32
N ILE A 37 -1.79 0.09 -0.13
CA ILE A 37 -0.34 -0.04 0.07
C ILE A 37 0.05 0.86 1.24
N VAL A 38 0.76 0.28 2.20
CA VAL A 38 1.39 1.01 3.32
C VAL A 38 2.89 0.85 3.19
N ASP A 39 3.62 1.96 3.19
CA ASP A 39 5.06 2.00 2.91
C ASP A 39 5.80 2.84 3.95
N LEU A 40 7.00 2.39 4.33
CA LEU A 40 7.86 3.05 5.31
C LEU A 40 8.67 4.16 4.66
N VAL A 41 8.37 5.41 5.01
CA VAL A 41 9.01 6.60 4.42
C VAL A 41 10.52 6.60 4.65
N ASN A 42 11.28 6.90 3.58
CA ASN A 42 12.74 7.05 3.63
C ASN A 42 13.53 5.83 4.16
N SER A 43 13.01 4.63 4.05
CA SER A 43 13.67 3.41 4.54
C SER A 43 15.05 3.18 3.94
N SER A 44 15.20 3.39 2.63
CA SER A 44 16.49 3.25 1.92
C SER A 44 17.51 4.28 2.37
N ASN A 45 17.11 5.56 2.49
CA ASN A 45 18.00 6.61 2.98
C ASN A 45 18.38 6.38 4.44
N TYR A 46 17.43 5.94 5.27
CA TYR A 46 17.72 5.59 6.65
C TYR A 46 18.77 4.48 6.76
N ARG A 47 18.65 3.42 5.95
CA ARG A 47 19.61 2.31 5.91
C ARG A 47 20.99 2.76 5.47
N LEU A 48 21.08 3.68 4.49
CA LEU A 48 22.34 4.25 4.03
C LEU A 48 23.02 5.11 5.11
N LEU A 49 22.23 5.91 5.85
CA LEU A 49 22.77 6.83 6.86
C LEU A 49 23.11 6.14 8.18
N LYS A 50 22.28 5.18 8.61
CA LYS A 50 22.34 4.57 9.94
C LYS A 50 22.89 3.13 9.94
N GLY A 51 23.11 2.59 8.75
CA GLY A 51 23.64 1.25 8.55
C GLY A 51 22.58 0.14 8.51
N PRO A 52 22.98 -1.06 8.07
CA PRO A 52 22.07 -2.16 7.80
C PRO A 52 21.36 -2.70 9.05
N LYS A 53 22.01 -2.70 10.21
CA LYS A 53 21.44 -3.20 11.48
C LYS A 53 20.22 -2.37 11.90
N LEU A 54 20.37 -1.05 11.91
CA LEU A 54 19.26 -0.16 12.29
C LEU A 54 18.17 -0.12 11.23
N GLY A 55 18.55 -0.22 9.95
CA GLY A 55 17.58 -0.37 8.85
C GLY A 55 16.73 -1.63 9.00
N TYR A 56 17.34 -2.74 9.40
CA TYR A 56 16.64 -4.00 9.69
C TYR A 56 15.68 -3.84 10.88
N VAL A 57 16.16 -3.33 12.02
CA VAL A 57 15.32 -3.12 13.22
C VAL A 57 14.12 -2.23 12.90
N ARG A 58 14.32 -1.16 12.12
CA ARG A 58 13.24 -0.27 11.70
C ARG A 58 12.20 -0.99 10.83
N GLY A 59 12.64 -1.81 9.88
CA GLY A 59 11.78 -2.63 9.03
C GLY A 59 10.96 -3.63 9.85
N GLU A 60 11.60 -4.40 10.73
CA GLU A 60 10.92 -5.35 11.61
C GLU A 60 9.91 -4.67 12.54
N THR A 61 10.24 -3.48 13.05
CA THR A 61 9.30 -2.67 13.86
C THR A 61 8.07 -2.28 13.03
N PHE A 62 8.27 -1.87 11.77
CA PHE A 62 7.18 -1.56 10.86
C PHE A 62 6.28 -2.77 10.59
N PHE A 63 6.85 -3.90 10.21
CA PHE A 63 6.06 -5.12 9.94
C PHE A 63 5.33 -5.62 11.19
N THR A 64 5.96 -5.53 12.35
CA THR A 64 5.33 -5.88 13.64
C THR A 64 4.14 -4.98 13.94
N LEU A 65 4.27 -3.66 13.73
CA LEU A 65 3.18 -2.71 13.87
C LEU A 65 2.01 -3.09 12.96
N ILE A 66 2.28 -3.29 11.67
CA ILE A 66 1.24 -3.66 10.69
C ILE A 66 0.52 -4.94 11.12
N LYS A 67 1.27 -6.01 11.44
CA LYS A 67 0.69 -7.31 11.84
C LYS A 67 -0.17 -7.18 13.10
N ASN A 68 0.26 -6.40 14.08
CA ASN A 68 -0.51 -6.18 15.30
C ASN A 68 -1.82 -5.41 15.04
N VAL A 69 -1.79 -4.37 14.20
CA VAL A 69 -2.99 -3.60 13.84
C VAL A 69 -3.97 -4.47 13.06
N ILE A 70 -3.49 -5.23 12.08
CA ILE A 70 -4.35 -6.12 11.29
C ILE A 70 -4.94 -7.25 12.15
N SER A 71 -4.16 -7.83 13.06
CA SER A 71 -4.66 -8.90 13.94
C SER A 71 -5.82 -8.47 14.83
N ALA A 72 -5.94 -7.17 15.08
CA ALA A 72 -7.07 -6.59 15.81
C ALA A 72 -8.30 -6.30 14.92
N ASN A 73 -8.17 -6.45 13.59
CA ASN A 73 -9.24 -6.20 12.63
C ASN A 73 -9.38 -7.35 11.63
N ASN A 74 -10.38 -8.21 11.84
CA ASN A 74 -10.63 -9.40 11.02
C ASN A 74 -11.14 -9.09 9.59
N GLN A 75 -11.45 -7.84 9.28
CA GLN A 75 -11.92 -7.39 7.97
C GLN A 75 -10.77 -6.98 7.04
N VAL A 76 -9.54 -6.85 7.56
CA VAL A 76 -8.35 -6.48 6.80
C VAL A 76 -7.40 -7.66 6.70
N ARG A 77 -6.93 -7.94 5.50
CA ARG A 77 -5.96 -9.01 5.23
C ARG A 77 -4.64 -8.45 4.73
N LEU A 78 -3.54 -8.99 5.26
CA LEU A 78 -2.21 -8.82 4.68
C LEU A 78 -2.09 -9.77 3.50
N ILE A 79 -1.92 -9.23 2.29
CA ILE A 79 -1.77 -10.01 1.06
C ILE A 79 -0.31 -10.37 0.86
N LYS A 80 0.58 -9.38 0.87
CA LYS A 80 2.03 -9.61 0.71
C LYS A 80 2.87 -8.45 1.24
N GLU A 81 4.12 -8.77 1.54
CA GLU A 81 5.19 -7.80 1.79
C GLU A 81 5.89 -7.48 0.45
N ILE A 82 6.17 -6.20 0.19
CA ILE A 82 6.78 -5.70 -1.05
C ILE A 82 7.96 -4.80 -0.66
N GLY A 83 9.12 -5.41 -0.41
CA GLY A 83 10.28 -4.67 0.09
C GLY A 83 10.03 -4.09 1.48
N ASP A 84 9.93 -2.78 1.57
CA ASP A 84 9.61 -2.00 2.78
C ASP A 84 8.15 -1.50 2.81
N ALA A 85 7.30 -2.10 1.97
CA ALA A 85 5.88 -1.86 1.92
C ALA A 85 5.07 -3.14 2.13
N VAL A 86 3.77 -2.99 2.40
CA VAL A 86 2.79 -4.08 2.47
C VAL A 86 1.60 -3.78 1.58
N LEU A 87 1.04 -4.81 0.97
CA LEU A 87 -0.27 -4.77 0.30
C LEU A 87 -1.32 -5.36 1.22
N LEU A 88 -2.33 -4.56 1.52
CA LEU A 88 -3.51 -4.93 2.31
C LEU A 88 -4.74 -4.97 1.43
N ALA A 89 -5.72 -5.80 1.81
CA ALA A 89 -7.01 -5.88 1.16
C ALA A 89 -8.16 -5.99 2.16
N SER A 90 -9.32 -5.47 1.76
CA SER A 90 -10.58 -5.62 2.48
C SER A 90 -11.75 -5.61 1.48
N ASP A 91 -12.93 -6.06 1.91
CA ASP A 91 -14.14 -5.99 1.09
C ASP A 91 -14.66 -4.56 0.94
N SER A 92 -14.25 -3.64 1.82
CA SER A 92 -14.59 -2.22 1.75
C SER A 92 -13.42 -1.33 2.19
N LEU A 93 -13.51 -0.03 1.87
CA LEU A 93 -12.45 0.94 2.17
C LEU A 93 -12.40 1.34 3.65
N ARG A 94 -13.53 1.31 4.36
CA ARG A 94 -13.60 1.75 5.77
C ARG A 94 -12.62 1.02 6.69
N PRO A 95 -12.61 -0.33 6.76
CA PRO A 95 -11.68 -1.05 7.64
C PRO A 95 -10.21 -0.75 7.31
N LEU A 96 -9.88 -0.58 6.01
CA LEU A 96 -8.53 -0.21 5.60
C LEU A 96 -8.16 1.20 6.07
N LEU A 97 -9.08 2.17 5.94
CA LEU A 97 -8.85 3.54 6.39
C LEU A 97 -8.63 3.60 7.91
N GLU A 98 -9.47 2.92 8.68
CA GLU A 98 -9.34 2.83 10.13
C GLU A 98 -8.01 2.20 10.55
N CYS A 99 -7.58 1.10 9.90
CA CYS A 99 -6.27 0.52 10.11
C CYS A 99 -5.14 1.51 9.81
N VAL A 100 -5.23 2.23 8.69
CA VAL A 100 -4.21 3.21 8.27
C VAL A 100 -4.13 4.38 9.25
N ILE A 101 -5.26 4.87 9.76
CA ILE A 101 -5.29 5.91 10.79
C ILE A 101 -4.56 5.42 12.04
N LEU A 102 -4.87 4.22 12.51
CA LEU A 102 -4.23 3.65 13.70
C LEU A 102 -2.73 3.42 13.49
N ILE A 103 -2.33 2.88 12.33
CA ILE A 103 -0.91 2.73 11.97
C ILE A 103 -0.19 4.07 12.04
N ASN A 104 -0.77 5.13 11.46
CA ASN A 104 -0.18 6.47 11.47
C ASN A 104 -0.12 7.05 12.88
N GLN A 105 -1.15 6.88 13.71
CA GLN A 105 -1.15 7.34 15.09
C GLN A 105 -0.06 6.67 15.92
N ILE A 106 0.05 5.35 15.82
CA ILE A 106 1.07 4.60 16.56
C ILE A 106 2.45 4.96 16.04
N SER A 107 2.66 5.01 14.71
CA SER A 107 3.96 5.29 14.11
C SER A 107 4.52 6.65 14.54
N ARG A 108 3.67 7.69 14.67
CA ARG A 108 4.07 9.02 15.13
C ARG A 108 4.59 9.04 16.57
N ASN A 109 4.14 8.08 17.40
CA ASN A 109 4.52 7.95 18.80
C ASN A 109 5.61 6.89 19.02
N LEU A 110 5.98 6.12 17.99
CA LEU A 110 7.03 5.12 18.10
C LEU A 110 8.40 5.80 18.26
N LYS A 111 9.06 5.45 19.36
CA LYS A 111 10.47 5.78 19.60
C LYS A 111 11.27 4.51 19.39
N LEU A 112 12.24 4.53 18.49
CA LEU A 112 13.24 3.46 18.44
C LEU A 112 14.04 3.49 19.75
N THR A 113 14.35 2.31 20.28
CA THR A 113 14.90 2.09 21.63
C THR A 113 16.28 2.71 21.89
N GLN A 114 16.89 3.35 20.90
CA GLN A 114 18.15 4.10 21.07
C GLN A 114 17.84 5.59 21.08
N PRO A 115 18.06 6.27 22.23
CA PRO A 115 17.67 7.68 22.43
C PRO A 115 18.35 8.67 21.50
N GLU A 116 19.49 8.32 20.91
CA GLU A 116 20.28 9.20 20.04
C GLU A 116 19.75 9.25 18.59
N GLU A 117 18.72 8.47 18.26
CA GLU A 117 18.25 8.29 16.89
C GLU A 117 16.74 8.52 16.78
N ILE A 118 16.28 9.71 17.15
CA ILE A 118 14.93 10.17 16.83
C ILE A 118 14.86 10.45 15.32
N TYR A 119 14.76 9.38 14.55
CA TYR A 119 14.36 9.49 13.16
C TYR A 119 12.85 9.27 13.10
N PRO A 120 12.08 10.19 12.50
CA PRO A 120 10.63 10.03 12.47
C PRO A 120 10.27 8.70 11.82
N PHE A 121 9.45 7.94 12.52
CA PHE A 121 8.88 6.70 11.99
C PHE A 121 7.60 7.08 11.25
N GLU A 122 7.74 7.42 9.97
CA GLU A 122 6.63 7.87 9.15
C GLU A 122 6.22 6.78 8.16
N VAL A 123 4.92 6.64 7.96
CA VAL A 123 4.34 5.76 6.94
C VAL A 123 3.55 6.59 5.93
N ARG A 124 3.56 6.17 4.69
CA ARG A 124 2.67 6.67 3.65
C ARG A 124 1.76 5.56 3.17
N CYS A 125 0.56 5.92 2.79
CA CYS A 125 -0.47 4.96 2.43
C CYS A 125 -1.19 5.41 1.17
N GLY A 126 -1.65 4.43 0.40
CA GLY A 126 -2.46 4.70 -0.77
C GLY A 126 -3.60 3.71 -0.86
N PHE A 127 -4.74 4.18 -1.36
CA PHE A 127 -5.96 3.40 -1.51
C PHE A 127 -6.41 3.34 -2.95
N SER A 128 -6.88 2.16 -3.36
CA SER A 128 -7.64 1.95 -4.59
C SER A 128 -8.81 1.01 -4.34
N TYR A 129 -9.72 0.98 -5.28
CA TYR A 129 -10.84 0.05 -5.29
C TYR A 129 -10.99 -0.52 -6.70
N GLY A 130 -11.12 -1.84 -6.84
CA GLY A 130 -11.30 -2.42 -8.15
C GLY A 130 -11.02 -3.90 -8.21
N ILE A 131 -11.17 -4.41 -9.42
CA ILE A 131 -11.01 -5.83 -9.74
C ILE A 131 -9.53 -6.19 -9.82
N ALA A 132 -9.17 -7.30 -9.20
CA ALA A 132 -7.89 -7.97 -9.39
C ALA A 132 -8.10 -9.47 -9.58
N LYS A 133 -7.19 -10.10 -10.33
CA LYS A 133 -7.19 -11.55 -10.49
C LYS A 133 -6.40 -12.21 -9.39
N LYS A 134 -7.01 -13.17 -8.71
CA LYS A 134 -6.34 -13.96 -7.68
C LYS A 134 -5.42 -14.98 -8.34
N LEU A 135 -4.12 -14.89 -8.05
CA LEU A 135 -3.12 -15.83 -8.55
C LEU A 135 -3.08 -17.07 -7.66
N ILE A 136 -3.17 -18.25 -8.29
CA ILE A 136 -3.05 -19.55 -7.62
C ILE A 136 -1.56 -19.90 -7.56
N ARG A 137 -0.86 -19.30 -6.59
CA ARG A 137 0.54 -19.61 -6.27
C ARG A 137 0.64 -20.00 -4.79
N HIS A 138 1.83 -20.36 -4.32
CA HIS A 138 2.08 -20.81 -2.94
C HIS A 138 1.58 -19.87 -1.84
N ASN A 139 1.44 -18.56 -2.16
CA ASN A 139 0.80 -17.57 -1.31
C ASN A 139 -0.30 -16.86 -2.12
N GLU A 140 -1.36 -16.41 -1.45
CA GLU A 140 -2.35 -15.55 -2.09
C GLU A 140 -1.66 -14.30 -2.64
N ASP A 141 -1.78 -14.10 -3.93
CA ASP A 141 -1.29 -12.91 -4.63
C ASP A 141 -2.37 -12.44 -5.61
N PHE A 142 -2.30 -11.18 -5.98
CA PHE A 142 -3.28 -10.54 -6.85
C PHE A 142 -2.59 -9.72 -7.93
N LEU A 143 -3.19 -9.74 -9.13
CA LEU A 143 -2.76 -8.97 -10.29
C LEU A 143 -3.93 -8.14 -10.80
N GLY A 144 -3.77 -6.82 -10.91
CA GLY A 144 -4.81 -5.94 -11.41
C GLY A 144 -4.36 -4.51 -11.60
N SER A 145 -5.03 -3.83 -12.54
CA SER A 145 -4.69 -2.44 -12.89
C SER A 145 -4.84 -1.48 -11.70
N SER A 146 -5.82 -1.70 -10.82
CA SER A 146 -6.02 -0.89 -9.62
C SER A 146 -4.82 -0.98 -8.66
N ILE A 147 -4.22 -2.16 -8.50
CA ILE A 147 -3.02 -2.35 -7.68
C ILE A 147 -1.80 -1.72 -8.36
N ASP A 148 -1.64 -1.91 -9.67
CA ASP A 148 -0.52 -1.36 -10.43
C ASP A 148 -0.55 0.18 -10.45
N GLN A 149 -1.71 0.78 -10.65
CA GLN A 149 -1.88 2.23 -10.60
C GLN A 149 -1.62 2.76 -9.19
N LEU A 150 -2.11 2.06 -8.15
CA LEU A 150 -1.84 2.41 -6.76
C LEU A 150 -0.34 2.42 -6.45
N ALA A 151 0.40 1.39 -6.89
CA ALA A 151 1.85 1.32 -6.72
C ALA A 151 2.56 2.52 -7.40
N ARG A 152 2.05 2.99 -8.54
CA ARG A 152 2.59 4.18 -9.24
C ARG A 152 2.28 5.47 -8.49
N ILE A 153 1.07 5.65 -7.97
CA ILE A 153 0.72 6.79 -7.11
C ILE A 153 1.66 6.83 -5.90
N MET A 154 1.89 5.69 -5.27
CA MET A 154 2.78 5.57 -4.11
C MET A 154 4.25 5.87 -4.43
N SER A 155 4.67 5.71 -5.68
CA SER A 155 6.04 6.05 -6.10
C SER A 155 6.28 7.56 -6.20
N VAL A 156 5.23 8.36 -6.30
CA VAL A 156 5.32 9.82 -6.31
C VAL A 156 5.40 10.33 -4.87
N ARG A 157 6.40 11.15 -4.60
CA ARG A 157 6.54 11.76 -3.28
C ARG A 157 5.42 12.78 -3.07
N SER A 158 4.43 12.45 -2.26
CA SER A 158 3.51 13.45 -1.74
C SER A 158 4.27 14.33 -0.75
N THR A 159 4.18 15.64 -0.96
CA THR A 159 4.85 16.63 -0.09
C THR A 159 3.95 17.10 1.05
N THR A 160 2.65 16.87 0.96
CA THR A 160 1.64 17.46 1.87
C THR A 160 0.85 16.46 2.69
N SER A 161 0.67 15.24 2.16
CA SER A 161 -0.07 14.19 2.83
C SER A 161 0.62 12.84 2.64
N ASN A 162 0.58 12.03 3.68
CA ASN A 162 1.06 10.65 3.61
C ASN A 162 -0.01 9.66 3.15
N ILE A 163 -1.22 10.13 2.84
CA ILE A 163 -2.35 9.28 2.42
C ILE A 163 -2.88 9.76 1.08
N CYS A 164 -2.92 8.84 0.11
CA CYS A 164 -3.45 9.08 -1.23
C CYS A 164 -4.64 8.16 -1.51
N VAL A 165 -5.56 8.59 -2.37
CA VAL A 165 -6.66 7.76 -2.87
C VAL A 165 -6.75 7.91 -4.39
N GLN A 166 -6.83 6.80 -5.10
CA GLN A 166 -7.07 6.78 -6.53
C GLN A 166 -8.46 7.35 -6.85
N GLU A 167 -8.60 8.12 -7.91
CA GLU A 167 -9.86 8.83 -8.22
C GLU A 167 -11.05 7.88 -8.36
N GLU A 168 -10.84 6.71 -8.99
CA GLU A 168 -11.90 5.70 -9.14
C GLU A 168 -12.40 5.14 -7.80
N ALA A 169 -11.56 5.19 -6.77
CA ALA A 169 -11.93 4.78 -5.42
C ALA A 169 -12.63 5.90 -4.62
N TYR A 170 -12.56 7.15 -5.10
CA TYR A 170 -13.03 8.31 -4.34
C TYR A 170 -14.54 8.25 -4.01
N SER A 171 -15.37 7.82 -4.95
CA SER A 171 -16.80 7.69 -4.71
C SER A 171 -17.15 6.78 -3.53
N HIS A 172 -16.33 5.74 -3.29
CA HIS A 172 -16.48 4.84 -2.13
C HIS A 172 -15.98 5.47 -0.83
N PHE A 173 -15.14 6.52 -0.92
CA PHE A 173 -14.65 7.27 0.23
C PHE A 173 -15.59 8.40 0.65
N GLU A 174 -16.37 8.94 -0.26
CA GLU A 174 -17.12 10.17 -0.04
C GLU A 174 -18.07 10.08 1.16
N GLU A 175 -18.76 8.95 1.33
CA GLU A 175 -19.62 8.72 2.49
C GLU A 175 -18.83 8.59 3.79
N ILE A 176 -17.71 7.89 3.75
CA ILE A 176 -16.83 7.72 4.90
C ILE A 176 -16.26 9.08 5.34
N LEU A 177 -15.84 9.91 4.39
CA LEU A 177 -15.30 11.23 4.66
C LEU A 177 -16.32 12.18 5.29
N LYS A 178 -17.61 12.05 4.96
CA LYS A 178 -18.67 12.84 5.62
C LYS A 178 -18.74 12.58 7.12
N GLU A 179 -18.49 11.35 7.55
CA GLU A 179 -18.48 11.01 8.97
C GLU A 179 -17.22 11.53 9.69
N TYR A 180 -16.09 11.63 8.96
CA TYR A 180 -14.80 12.05 9.51
C TYR A 180 -14.43 13.51 9.15
N ASN A 181 -15.37 14.30 8.65
CA ASN A 181 -15.15 15.67 8.16
C ASN A 181 -14.59 16.63 9.21
N SER A 182 -14.75 16.32 10.49
CA SER A 182 -14.21 17.13 11.59
C SER A 182 -12.69 17.11 11.70
N PHE A 183 -12.03 16.09 11.13
CA PHE A 183 -10.57 15.95 11.18
C PHE A 183 -9.95 15.46 9.86
N MET A 184 -10.76 15.20 8.84
CA MET A 184 -10.27 14.82 7.51
C MET A 184 -10.75 15.80 6.45
N THR A 185 -9.83 16.17 5.58
CA THR A 185 -10.12 16.87 4.34
C THR A 185 -9.50 16.14 3.17
N ILE A 186 -10.06 16.32 1.97
CA ILE A 186 -9.53 15.76 0.76
C ILE A 186 -9.13 16.87 -0.21
N SER A 187 -8.02 16.68 -0.90
CA SER A 187 -7.54 17.63 -1.89
C SER A 187 -8.37 17.59 -3.16
N GLU A 188 -8.27 18.65 -3.97
CA GLU A 188 -8.66 18.59 -5.37
C GLU A 188 -7.91 17.47 -6.11
N PRO A 189 -8.48 16.95 -7.21
CA PRO A 189 -7.84 15.92 -8.02
C PRO A 189 -6.46 16.36 -8.51
N LYS A 190 -5.47 15.50 -8.36
CA LYS A 190 -4.11 15.65 -8.87
C LYS A 190 -3.86 14.64 -9.98
N LYS A 191 -3.06 15.00 -10.96
CA LYS A 191 -2.68 14.12 -12.06
C LYS A 191 -1.23 13.70 -11.95
N LEU A 192 -1.00 12.40 -12.07
CA LEU A 192 0.29 11.82 -12.33
C LEU A 192 0.44 11.65 -13.83
N LEU A 193 1.39 12.36 -14.41
CA LEU A 193 1.60 12.37 -15.86
C LEU A 193 2.65 11.31 -16.25
N PRO A 194 2.64 10.82 -17.51
CA PRO A 194 3.63 9.86 -18.00
C PRO A 194 5.10 10.31 -17.82
N LYS A 195 5.35 11.61 -17.85
CA LYS A 195 6.70 12.19 -17.63
C LYS A 195 7.18 12.05 -16.17
N ASP A 196 6.27 11.85 -15.20
CA ASP A 196 6.58 11.83 -13.77
C ASP A 196 6.97 10.43 -13.29
N THR A 197 6.62 9.39 -14.07
CA THR A 197 6.97 8.00 -13.74
C THR A 197 7.39 7.22 -14.98
N LYS A 198 8.38 6.36 -14.80
CA LYS A 198 8.79 5.43 -15.87
C LYS A 198 7.65 4.47 -16.20
N ASN A 199 7.44 4.22 -17.50
CA ASN A 199 6.47 3.25 -18.02
C ASN A 199 4.99 3.56 -17.71
N LEU A 200 4.65 4.79 -17.38
CA LEU A 200 3.25 5.21 -17.34
C LEU A 200 2.77 5.45 -18.78
N ILE A 201 1.69 4.78 -19.17
CA ILE A 201 1.14 4.87 -20.53
C ILE A 201 0.03 5.93 -20.59
N GLN A 202 -0.67 6.13 -19.46
CA GLN A 202 -1.81 7.05 -19.35
C GLN A 202 -1.73 7.84 -18.05
N ASP A 203 -2.40 9.00 -18.02
CA ASP A 203 -2.55 9.78 -16.79
C ASP A 203 -3.26 8.96 -15.72
N ILE A 204 -2.80 9.10 -14.47
CA ILE A 204 -3.51 8.57 -13.30
C ILE A 204 -3.97 9.76 -12.47
N THR A 205 -5.25 9.80 -12.13
CA THR A 205 -5.80 10.83 -11.25
C THR A 205 -5.91 10.27 -9.82
N TYR A 206 -5.51 11.08 -8.85
CA TYR A 206 -5.57 10.74 -7.43
C TYR A 206 -5.86 11.98 -6.59
N ARG A 207 -6.25 11.77 -5.34
CA ARG A 207 -6.42 12.81 -4.33
C ARG A 207 -5.58 12.50 -3.11
N GLU A 208 -5.31 13.51 -2.32
CA GLU A 208 -4.64 13.37 -1.03
C GLU A 208 -5.64 13.55 0.10
N ILE A 209 -5.57 12.67 1.10
CA ILE A 209 -6.33 12.79 2.35
C ILE A 209 -5.42 13.49 3.36
N ILE A 210 -5.88 14.62 3.87
CA ILE A 210 -5.20 15.41 4.87
C ILE A 210 -5.91 15.17 6.20
N ILE A 211 -5.15 14.71 7.19
CA ILE A 211 -5.68 14.44 8.54
C ILE A 211 -5.20 15.52 9.49
N ASP A 212 -6.16 16.16 10.16
CA ASP A 212 -5.90 16.99 11.33
C ASP A 212 -5.75 16.09 12.57
N TRP A 213 -4.50 15.78 12.88
CA TRP A 213 -4.14 14.85 13.95
C TRP A 213 -4.51 15.39 15.34
N GLU A 214 -4.56 16.71 15.55
CA GLU A 214 -4.94 17.30 16.83
C GLU A 214 -6.43 17.11 17.09
N ASN A 215 -7.26 17.31 16.07
CA ASN A 215 -8.68 17.08 16.18
C ASN A 215 -9.01 15.57 16.25
N LEU A 216 -8.27 14.73 15.54
CA LEU A 216 -8.44 13.28 15.63
C LEU A 216 -8.19 12.76 17.06
N LEU A 217 -7.20 13.29 17.79
CA LEU A 217 -6.95 12.89 19.18
C LEU A 217 -8.12 13.21 20.11
N LYS A 218 -8.87 14.26 19.84
CA LYS A 218 -10.10 14.59 20.59
C LYS A 218 -11.27 13.66 20.25
N PHE A 219 -11.23 13.04 19.08
CA PHE A 219 -12.25 12.09 18.60
C PHE A 219 -12.00 10.65 19.10
N ASN A 220 -10.88 10.38 19.72
CA ASN A 220 -10.43 9.04 20.11
C ASN A 220 -11.32 8.29 21.10
N ASP A 221 -12.22 8.98 21.81
CA ASP A 221 -13.20 8.30 22.68
C ASP A 221 -14.21 7.47 21.88
N HIS A 222 -14.35 7.69 20.56
CA HIS A 222 -15.24 6.95 19.68
C HIS A 222 -14.55 5.86 18.86
N PHE A 223 -13.23 5.95 18.65
CA PHE A 223 -12.47 4.96 17.87
C PHE A 223 -12.11 3.66 18.63
N VAL A 224 -12.31 3.64 19.94
CA VAL A 224 -11.89 2.53 20.80
C VAL A 224 -12.85 1.33 20.79
N ASP A 225 -14.00 1.43 20.13
CA ASP A 225 -15.07 0.42 20.27
C ASP A 225 -15.05 -0.74 19.25
N TRP A 226 -13.96 -0.88 18.48
CA TRP A 226 -13.79 -2.03 17.61
C TRP A 226 -13.26 -3.29 18.32
N ARG A 227 -13.36 -3.35 19.64
CA ARG A 227 -13.18 -4.57 20.43
C ARG A 227 -14.47 -5.36 20.68
N LYS A 228 -15.58 -4.88 20.16
CA LYS A 228 -16.86 -5.59 20.15
C LYS A 228 -17.07 -6.23 18.78
#